data_05c564d3674261b0dc827c225bf712ee
#
_entry.id   05c564d3674261b0dc827c225bf712ee
#
_cell.length_a   1.000
_cell.length_b   1.000
_cell.length_c   1.000
_cell.angle_alpha   90.00
_cell.angle_beta   90.00
_cell.angle_gamma   90.00
#
_symmetry.space_group_name_H-M   'P 1'
#
loop_
_entity.id
_entity.type
_entity.pdbx_description
1 polymer ?
#
loop_
_entity_poly.entity_id
_entity_poly.type
_entity_poly.pdbx_seq_one_letter_code
_entity_poly.pdbx_strand_id
1 'polypeptide(L)'
;MIRGVHHTAISTGDLDRALAFYRDLLGLRVLFEFAWPAGTEAADKITGLQGSSARAVMLHAGNAMIELFQYASPAPRRGDPQRPVSDHGITHICIDVKDVDAEYERLTAAGMTFHCPPQEIGMGIRTTYGRDPDGNVIELQEILDDSSPIALPLTTTAPGC
;
A
#
# COMPACT_ATOMS: atom_id res chain seq x y z
N MET A 1 1.90 -17.99 -18.69
CA MET A 1 2.33 -18.43 -17.32
C MET A 1 2.31 -17.23 -16.40
N ILE A 2 1.57 -17.30 -15.29
CA ILE A 2 1.56 -16.26 -14.23
C ILE A 2 2.87 -16.39 -13.44
N ARG A 3 3.55 -15.25 -13.18
CA ARG A 3 4.81 -15.22 -12.42
C ARG A 3 4.62 -14.80 -10.95
N GLY A 4 3.53 -14.10 -10.64
CA GLY A 4 3.21 -13.60 -9.30
C GLY A 4 2.44 -12.30 -9.36
N VAL A 5 2.15 -11.72 -8.18
CA VAL A 5 1.60 -10.37 -8.07
C VAL A 5 2.75 -9.37 -8.18
N HIS A 6 2.67 -8.48 -9.16
CA HIS A 6 3.73 -7.50 -9.43
C HIS A 6 3.58 -6.26 -8.54
N HIS A 7 2.39 -5.66 -8.53
CA HIS A 7 2.09 -4.49 -7.72
C HIS A 7 0.62 -4.41 -7.35
N THR A 8 0.32 -3.63 -6.34
CA THR A 8 -1.02 -3.13 -6.02
C THR A 8 -1.06 -1.65 -6.34
N ALA A 9 -2.09 -1.21 -7.07
CA ALA A 9 -2.26 0.20 -7.40
C ALA A 9 -3.31 0.86 -6.51
N ILE A 10 -3.02 2.08 -6.07
CA ILE A 10 -3.87 2.91 -5.21
C ILE A 10 -4.07 4.26 -5.89
N SER A 11 -5.33 4.67 -6.08
CA SER A 11 -5.66 6.01 -6.54
C SER A 11 -5.88 6.91 -5.33
N THR A 12 -5.14 8.02 -5.28
CA THR A 12 -5.22 9.03 -4.22
C THR A 12 -5.68 10.38 -4.75
N GLY A 13 -6.29 11.17 -3.90
CA GLY A 13 -6.61 12.56 -4.20
C GLY A 13 -5.44 13.53 -4.03
N ASP A 14 -4.37 13.08 -3.36
CA ASP A 14 -3.19 13.89 -3.04
C ASP A 14 -1.95 12.99 -2.99
N LEU A 15 -1.15 13.02 -4.06
CA LEU A 15 0.02 12.15 -4.21
C LEU A 15 1.11 12.51 -3.19
N ASP A 16 1.28 13.78 -2.87
CA ASP A 16 2.34 14.20 -1.93
C ASP A 16 2.00 13.71 -0.51
N ARG A 17 0.73 13.77 -0.10
CA ARG A 17 0.25 13.20 1.16
C ARG A 17 0.39 11.68 1.19
N ALA A 18 0.07 11.00 0.10
CA ALA A 18 0.26 9.55 -0.01
C ALA A 18 1.75 9.18 0.08
N LEU A 19 2.64 9.95 -0.57
CA LEU A 19 4.08 9.74 -0.47
C LEU A 19 4.62 9.97 0.94
N ALA A 20 4.12 10.97 1.66
CA ALA A 20 4.49 11.16 3.07
C ALA A 20 4.12 9.94 3.93
N PHE A 21 3.04 9.24 3.60
CA PHE A 21 2.68 7.99 4.28
C PHE A 21 3.50 6.80 3.79
N TYR A 22 3.44 6.47 2.51
CA TYR A 22 4.05 5.24 1.98
C TYR A 22 5.58 5.31 1.90
N ARG A 23 6.13 6.43 1.45
CA ARG A 23 7.59 6.62 1.33
C ARG A 23 8.22 6.99 2.67
N ASP A 24 7.71 8.05 3.33
CA ASP A 24 8.41 8.64 4.47
C ASP A 24 8.08 7.93 5.78
N LEU A 25 6.82 7.56 6.01
CA LEU A 25 6.39 6.91 7.24
C LEU A 25 6.58 5.39 7.20
N LEU A 26 6.17 4.69 6.12
CA LEU A 26 6.37 3.25 5.97
C LEU A 26 7.76 2.88 5.44
N GLY A 27 8.56 3.85 4.96
CA GLY A 27 9.92 3.64 4.49
C GLY A 27 10.04 2.96 3.13
N LEU A 28 8.99 3.00 2.30
CA LEU A 28 9.04 2.38 0.98
C LEU A 28 9.89 3.21 0.02
N ARG A 29 10.74 2.55 -0.76
CA ARG A 29 11.68 3.21 -1.66
C ARG A 29 11.05 3.54 -3.02
N VAL A 30 11.14 4.80 -3.47
CA VAL A 30 10.73 5.18 -4.84
C VAL A 30 11.61 4.47 -5.86
N LEU A 31 10.99 3.82 -6.84
CA LEU A 31 11.65 3.23 -7.99
C LEU A 31 11.69 4.20 -9.16
N PHE A 32 10.54 4.77 -9.52
CA PHE A 32 10.42 5.78 -10.57
C PHE A 32 9.08 6.52 -10.44
N GLU A 33 9.03 7.66 -11.11
CA GLU A 33 7.83 8.47 -11.27
C GLU A 33 7.52 8.62 -12.77
N PHE A 34 6.24 8.72 -13.09
CA PHE A 34 5.81 9.00 -14.44
C PHE A 34 4.49 9.77 -14.46
N ALA A 35 4.16 10.32 -15.61
CA ALA A 35 2.92 11.04 -15.81
C ALA A 35 2.48 10.94 -17.28
N TRP A 36 1.22 11.12 -17.54
CA TRP A 36 0.72 11.30 -18.90
C TRP A 36 -0.30 12.44 -18.98
N PRO A 37 -0.25 13.24 -20.07
CA PRO A 37 -1.23 14.29 -20.32
C PRO A 37 -2.50 13.73 -20.94
N ALA A 38 -3.59 14.51 -20.89
CA ALA A 38 -4.83 14.20 -21.62
C ALA A 38 -4.55 14.05 -23.12
N GLY A 39 -5.21 13.08 -23.74
CA GLY A 39 -4.99 12.73 -25.16
C GLY A 39 -3.93 11.64 -25.37
N THR A 40 -3.41 11.04 -24.32
CA THR A 40 -2.54 9.86 -24.42
C THR A 40 -3.38 8.61 -24.70
N GLU A 41 -3.57 8.30 -25.97
CA GLU A 41 -4.47 7.24 -26.47
C GLU A 41 -4.20 5.86 -25.80
N ALA A 42 -2.93 5.51 -25.63
CA ALA A 42 -2.55 4.24 -25.00
C ALA A 42 -3.00 4.17 -23.53
N ALA A 43 -2.87 5.27 -22.78
CA ALA A 43 -3.33 5.33 -21.39
C ALA A 43 -4.85 5.20 -21.30
N ASP A 44 -5.59 5.88 -22.16
CA ASP A 44 -7.05 5.80 -22.22
C ASP A 44 -7.53 4.37 -22.53
N LYS A 45 -6.87 3.70 -23.47
CA LYS A 45 -7.20 2.30 -23.81
C LYS A 45 -6.93 1.34 -22.67
N ILE A 46 -5.80 1.49 -21.96
CA ILE A 46 -5.40 0.62 -20.85
C ILE A 46 -6.32 0.83 -19.64
N THR A 47 -6.65 2.08 -19.34
CA THR A 47 -7.46 2.42 -18.16
C THR A 47 -8.97 2.32 -18.42
N GLY A 48 -9.41 2.26 -19.67
CA GLY A 48 -10.81 2.33 -20.05
C GLY A 48 -11.44 3.71 -19.84
N LEU A 49 -10.61 4.74 -19.71
CA LEU A 49 -11.04 6.12 -19.50
C LEU A 49 -10.97 6.90 -20.82
N GLN A 50 -11.55 8.11 -20.84
CA GLN A 50 -11.47 9.04 -21.97
C GLN A 50 -10.81 10.33 -21.52
N GLY A 51 -9.78 10.77 -22.26
CA GLY A 51 -9.05 11.99 -21.95
C GLY A 51 -8.36 11.94 -20.58
N SER A 52 -7.86 10.77 -20.22
CA SER A 52 -7.22 10.58 -18.92
C SER A 52 -5.89 11.33 -18.83
N SER A 53 -5.60 11.83 -17.64
CA SER A 53 -4.29 12.36 -17.26
C SER A 53 -4.01 12.05 -15.80
N ALA A 54 -2.78 11.66 -15.48
CA ALA A 54 -2.38 11.35 -14.11
C ALA A 54 -0.88 11.54 -13.91
N ARG A 55 -0.50 11.65 -12.62
CA ARG A 55 0.85 11.41 -12.10
C ARG A 55 0.86 10.09 -11.35
N ALA A 56 1.95 9.35 -11.43
CA ALA A 56 2.10 8.09 -10.71
C ALA A 56 3.51 7.89 -10.19
N VAL A 57 3.61 7.15 -9.10
CA VAL A 57 4.88 6.79 -8.45
C VAL A 57 4.85 5.30 -8.14
N MET A 58 5.90 4.60 -8.55
CA MET A 58 6.12 3.20 -8.19
C MET A 58 7.04 3.11 -6.98
N LEU A 59 6.59 2.40 -5.96
CA LEU A 59 7.31 2.17 -4.71
C LEU A 59 7.66 0.69 -4.55
N HIS A 60 8.85 0.40 -4.07
CA HIS A 60 9.29 -0.95 -3.72
C HIS A 60 8.92 -1.28 -2.27
N ALA A 61 8.17 -2.34 -2.07
CA ALA A 61 7.66 -2.82 -0.79
C ALA A 61 8.19 -4.24 -0.48
N GLY A 62 9.51 -4.43 -0.53
CA GLY A 62 10.14 -5.72 -0.25
C GLY A 62 9.93 -6.74 -1.38
N ASN A 63 8.94 -7.59 -1.26
CA ASN A 63 8.64 -8.67 -2.22
C ASN A 63 7.68 -8.26 -3.35
N ALA A 64 7.06 -7.08 -3.27
CA ALA A 64 6.10 -6.56 -4.25
C ALA A 64 6.30 -5.04 -4.42
N MET A 65 5.44 -4.40 -5.21
CA MET A 65 5.44 -2.96 -5.37
C MET A 65 4.07 -2.38 -5.06
N ILE A 66 4.05 -1.11 -4.66
CA ILE A 66 2.85 -0.30 -4.53
C ILE A 66 2.96 0.84 -5.54
N GLU A 67 1.91 1.03 -6.33
CA GLU A 67 1.83 2.10 -7.33
C GLU A 67 0.79 3.12 -6.89
N LEU A 68 1.19 4.37 -6.74
CA LEU A 68 0.31 5.45 -6.33
C LEU A 68 -0.06 6.28 -7.55
N PHE A 69 -1.37 6.51 -7.78
CA PHE A 69 -1.88 7.35 -8.85
C PHE A 69 -2.61 8.57 -8.30
N GLN A 70 -2.37 9.72 -8.92
CA GLN A 70 -3.23 10.90 -8.78
C GLN A 70 -3.76 11.29 -10.16
N TYR A 71 -5.03 11.02 -10.41
CA TYR A 71 -5.68 11.42 -11.64
C TYR A 71 -6.07 12.90 -11.59
N ALA A 72 -5.79 13.62 -12.68
CA ALA A 72 -6.30 14.98 -12.90
C ALA A 72 -7.55 14.95 -13.79
N SER A 73 -7.63 13.96 -14.72
CA SER A 73 -8.78 13.75 -15.59
C SER A 73 -8.99 12.25 -15.84
N PRO A 74 -10.26 11.78 -15.90
CA PRO A 74 -11.47 12.47 -15.41
C PRO A 74 -11.35 12.72 -13.90
N ALA A 75 -12.09 13.72 -13.39
CA ALA A 75 -12.09 14.02 -11.95
C ALA A 75 -12.50 12.79 -11.14
N PRO A 76 -11.64 12.28 -10.22
CA PRO A 76 -11.92 11.08 -9.48
C PRO A 76 -13.04 11.29 -8.46
N ARG A 77 -13.83 10.26 -8.21
CA ARG A 77 -14.78 10.24 -7.10
C ARG A 77 -14.03 9.78 -5.85
N ARG A 78 -14.21 10.49 -4.76
CA ARG A 78 -13.68 10.06 -3.47
C ARG A 78 -14.46 8.82 -2.99
N GLY A 79 -13.74 7.79 -2.59
CA GLY A 79 -14.30 6.64 -1.88
C GLY A 79 -14.74 7.01 -0.45
N ASP A 80 -15.47 6.12 0.21
CA ASP A 80 -15.74 6.24 1.64
C ASP A 80 -14.50 5.87 2.44
N PRO A 81 -13.85 6.81 3.15
CA PRO A 81 -12.65 6.52 3.94
C PRO A 81 -12.97 5.66 5.18
N GLN A 82 -14.23 5.47 5.51
CA GLN A 82 -14.69 4.61 6.61
C GLN A 82 -15.29 3.30 6.12
N ARG A 83 -15.16 2.97 4.83
CA ARG A 83 -15.71 1.74 4.26
C ARG A 83 -15.38 0.54 5.14
N PRO A 84 -16.38 -0.25 5.57
CA PRO A 84 -16.16 -1.48 6.33
C PRO A 84 -15.33 -2.49 5.54
N VAL A 85 -14.46 -3.23 6.25
CA VAL A 85 -13.64 -4.30 5.63
C VAL A 85 -14.48 -5.47 5.11
N SER A 86 -15.74 -5.57 5.53
CA SER A 86 -16.70 -6.57 5.07
C SER A 86 -17.29 -6.30 3.69
N ASP A 87 -17.14 -5.07 3.16
CA ASP A 87 -17.67 -4.72 1.85
C ASP A 87 -16.88 -5.42 0.74
N HIS A 88 -17.58 -5.77 -0.34
CA HIS A 88 -16.97 -6.49 -1.46
C HIS A 88 -15.87 -5.69 -2.13
N GLY A 89 -14.77 -6.35 -2.47
CA GLY A 89 -13.59 -5.78 -3.12
C GLY A 89 -12.30 -6.14 -2.38
N ILE A 90 -11.22 -5.43 -2.69
CA ILE A 90 -9.97 -5.57 -1.94
C ILE A 90 -10.20 -5.00 -0.54
N THR A 91 -10.00 -5.82 0.49
CA THR A 91 -10.26 -5.43 1.88
C THR A 91 -9.09 -4.64 2.46
N HIS A 92 -7.86 -5.11 2.27
CA HIS A 92 -6.64 -4.51 2.81
C HIS A 92 -5.40 -4.86 1.97
N ILE A 93 -4.33 -4.17 2.25
CA ILE A 93 -2.97 -4.54 1.87
C ILE A 93 -2.25 -4.92 3.16
N CYS A 94 -1.66 -6.12 3.21
CA CYS A 94 -0.89 -6.58 4.35
C CYS A 94 0.59 -6.24 4.17
N ILE A 95 1.18 -5.62 5.19
CA ILE A 95 2.60 -5.32 5.32
C ILE A 95 3.17 -6.20 6.43
N ASP A 96 4.08 -7.09 6.05
CA ASP A 96 4.81 -7.92 6.99
C ASP A 96 5.91 -7.11 7.69
N VAL A 97 5.95 -7.15 9.01
CA VAL A 97 6.89 -6.40 9.83
C VAL A 97 7.57 -7.29 10.85
N LYS A 98 8.67 -6.83 11.42
CA LYS A 98 9.24 -7.37 12.66
C LYS A 98 8.91 -6.45 13.81
N ASP A 99 8.58 -7.03 14.98
CA ASP A 99 8.15 -6.32 16.18
C ASP A 99 6.91 -5.44 15.90
N VAL A 100 5.80 -6.10 15.64
CA VAL A 100 4.53 -5.43 15.28
C VAL A 100 4.06 -4.46 16.36
N ASP A 101 4.40 -4.69 17.63
CA ASP A 101 4.05 -3.78 18.72
C ASP A 101 4.83 -2.47 18.61
N ALA A 102 6.14 -2.53 18.37
CA ALA A 102 6.96 -1.33 18.17
C ALA A 102 6.53 -0.55 16.93
N GLU A 103 6.22 -1.24 15.82
CA GLU A 103 5.71 -0.59 14.60
C GLU A 103 4.34 0.05 14.82
N TYR A 104 3.44 -0.61 15.54
CA TYR A 104 2.15 -0.05 15.93
C TYR A 104 2.32 1.25 16.74
N GLU A 105 3.19 1.23 17.77
CA GLU A 105 3.46 2.42 18.58
C GLU A 105 4.06 3.54 17.76
N ARG A 106 5.04 3.25 16.92
CA ARG A 106 5.72 4.23 16.03
C ARG A 106 4.72 4.88 15.07
N LEU A 107 3.90 4.08 14.40
CA LEU A 107 2.93 4.57 13.42
C LEU A 107 1.77 5.33 14.09
N THR A 108 1.33 4.87 15.27
CA THR A 108 0.32 5.58 16.07
C THR A 108 0.83 6.96 16.50
N ALA A 109 2.07 7.04 16.97
CA ALA A 109 2.71 8.32 17.35
C ALA A 109 2.83 9.29 16.16
N ALA A 110 2.97 8.76 14.94
CA ALA A 110 3.00 9.54 13.71
C ALA A 110 1.59 9.88 13.15
N GLY A 111 0.52 9.49 13.85
CA GLY A 111 -0.86 9.86 13.51
C GLY A 111 -1.62 8.83 12.68
N MET A 112 -1.08 7.64 12.43
CA MET A 112 -1.86 6.57 11.82
C MET A 112 -2.93 6.07 12.79
N THR A 113 -4.15 5.89 12.30
CA THR A 113 -5.26 5.37 13.11
C THR A 113 -5.40 3.87 12.89
N PHE A 114 -5.53 3.12 14.01
CA PHE A 114 -5.72 1.68 14.01
C PHE A 114 -7.09 1.30 14.59
N HIS A 115 -7.59 0.14 14.23
CA HIS A 115 -8.84 -0.39 14.79
C HIS A 115 -8.63 -0.87 16.24
N CYS A 116 -7.47 -1.45 16.55
CA CYS A 116 -7.08 -1.92 17.87
C CYS A 116 -5.55 -2.09 17.94
N PRO A 117 -4.96 -2.26 19.14
CA PRO A 117 -3.59 -2.77 19.28
C PRO A 117 -3.43 -4.16 18.65
N PRO A 118 -2.20 -4.59 18.29
CA PRO A 118 -1.94 -5.89 17.70
C PRO A 118 -2.53 -7.05 18.50
N GLN A 119 -3.24 -7.95 17.83
CA GLN A 119 -3.86 -9.13 18.40
C GLN A 119 -3.21 -10.40 17.86
N GLU A 120 -3.10 -11.43 18.70
CA GLU A 120 -2.73 -12.75 18.25
C GLU A 120 -3.97 -13.51 17.75
N ILE A 121 -3.91 -13.99 16.52
CA ILE A 121 -5.03 -14.69 15.86
C ILE A 121 -4.78 -16.18 15.69
N GLY A 122 -3.76 -16.73 16.36
CA GLY A 122 -3.30 -18.12 16.21
C GLY A 122 -2.25 -18.28 15.10
N MET A 123 -1.74 -19.50 14.94
CA MET A 123 -0.71 -19.86 13.94
C MET A 123 0.59 -19.05 14.04
N GLY A 124 0.87 -18.43 15.20
CA GLY A 124 2.03 -17.55 15.37
C GLY A 124 1.91 -16.24 14.61
N ILE A 125 0.71 -15.73 14.37
CA ILE A 125 0.45 -14.48 13.69
C ILE A 125 -0.05 -13.45 14.69
N ARG A 126 0.60 -12.28 14.71
CA ARG A 126 0.12 -11.09 15.38
C ARG A 126 -0.18 -10.01 14.36
N THR A 127 -1.34 -9.38 14.47
CA THR A 127 -1.79 -8.44 13.44
C THR A 127 -2.69 -7.35 13.98
N THR A 128 -2.75 -6.23 13.25
CA THR A 128 -3.71 -5.14 13.45
C THR A 128 -4.02 -4.46 12.13
N TYR A 129 -5.18 -3.82 12.03
CA TYR A 129 -5.59 -3.02 10.89
C TYR A 129 -5.55 -1.53 11.23
N GLY A 130 -4.95 -0.76 10.36
CA GLY A 130 -5.01 0.69 10.36
C GLY A 130 -5.45 1.23 9.01
N ARG A 131 -5.45 2.55 8.87
CA ARG A 131 -5.86 3.22 7.62
C ARG A 131 -4.79 4.17 7.14
N ASP A 132 -4.60 4.18 5.80
CA ASP A 132 -3.83 5.22 5.14
C ASP A 132 -4.60 6.57 5.11
N PRO A 133 -3.99 7.66 4.62
CA PRO A 133 -4.66 8.97 4.57
C PRO A 133 -5.93 9.04 3.72
N ASP A 134 -6.15 8.11 2.80
CA ASP A 134 -7.36 8.04 1.96
C ASP A 134 -8.40 7.05 2.50
N GLY A 135 -8.08 6.34 3.60
CA GLY A 135 -8.96 5.39 4.26
C GLY A 135 -8.78 3.94 3.78
N ASN A 136 -7.80 3.66 2.93
CA ASN A 136 -7.48 2.28 2.57
C ASN A 136 -6.96 1.53 3.79
N VAL A 137 -7.41 0.29 3.96
CA VAL A 137 -6.99 -0.52 5.11
C VAL A 137 -5.61 -1.10 4.85
N ILE A 138 -4.71 -0.84 5.79
CA ILE A 138 -3.37 -1.41 5.84
C ILE A 138 -3.31 -2.35 7.05
N GLU A 139 -3.02 -3.61 6.80
CA GLU A 139 -2.72 -4.58 7.84
C GLU A 139 -1.23 -4.51 8.18
N LEU A 140 -0.89 -4.44 9.46
CA LEU A 140 0.44 -4.78 9.94
C LEU A 140 0.40 -6.18 10.49
N GLN A 141 1.27 -7.04 10.01
CA GLN A 141 1.36 -8.44 10.43
C GLN A 141 2.78 -8.79 10.80
N GLU A 142 2.94 -9.56 11.87
CA GLU A 142 4.18 -10.25 12.18
C GLU A 142 3.93 -11.75 12.24
N ILE A 143 4.77 -12.52 11.55
CA ILE A 143 4.85 -13.97 11.67
C ILE A 143 5.97 -14.29 12.64
N LEU A 144 5.62 -14.83 13.82
CA LEU A 144 6.54 -15.05 14.93
C LEU A 144 7.55 -16.19 14.67
N ASP A 145 7.19 -17.13 13.80
CA ASP A 145 8.02 -18.25 13.41
C ASP A 145 8.54 -18.08 11.98
N ASP A 146 9.79 -17.69 11.83
CA ASP A 146 10.43 -17.52 10.51
C ASP A 146 10.50 -18.83 9.68
N SER A 147 10.28 -20.00 10.30
CA SER A 147 10.18 -21.29 9.59
C SER A 147 8.78 -21.57 9.04
N SER A 148 7.80 -20.74 9.36
CA SER A 148 6.42 -20.87 8.87
C SER A 148 6.38 -20.83 7.34
N PRO A 149 5.58 -21.69 6.68
CA PRO A 149 5.46 -21.68 5.22
C PRO A 149 4.85 -20.43 4.64
N ILE A 150 4.26 -19.56 5.49
CA ILE A 150 3.71 -18.27 5.11
C ILE A 150 4.61 -17.09 5.47
N ALA A 151 5.74 -17.33 6.16
CA ALA A 151 6.72 -16.28 6.43
C ALA A 151 7.38 -15.79 5.13
N LEU A 152 7.54 -14.49 4.99
CA LEU A 152 8.32 -13.95 3.87
C LEU A 152 9.79 -14.28 4.09
N PRO A 153 10.51 -14.70 3.04
CA PRO A 153 11.94 -14.92 3.16
C PRO A 153 12.61 -13.59 3.53
N LEU A 154 13.41 -13.61 4.61
CA LEU A 154 14.22 -12.45 4.97
C LEU A 154 15.17 -12.17 3.80
N THR A 155 14.89 -11.13 3.04
CA THR A 155 15.84 -10.65 2.02
C THR A 155 16.99 -9.96 2.74
N THR A 156 18.08 -10.67 2.93
CA THR A 156 19.33 -10.18 3.55
C THR A 156 20.09 -9.19 2.65
N THR A 157 19.54 -8.81 1.53
CA THR A 157 20.14 -7.82 0.62
C THR A 157 19.31 -6.56 0.57
N ALA A 158 19.67 -5.60 1.44
CA ALA A 158 19.50 -4.23 1.00
C ALA A 158 20.28 -4.11 -0.33
N PRO A 159 19.65 -3.74 -1.47
CA PRO A 159 20.44 -3.39 -2.64
C PRO A 159 21.31 -2.23 -2.23
N GLY A 160 22.62 -2.39 -2.41
CA GLY A 160 23.61 -1.40 -2.05
C GLY A 160 23.25 -0.01 -2.60
N CYS A 161 23.68 0.98 -1.86
CA CYS A 161 23.66 2.39 -2.21
C CYS A 161 24.21 2.64 -3.60
#